data_dc1880fa98f8520c5e7cf2479ceec969
#
_entry.id   dc1880fa98f8520c5e7cf2479ceec969
#
_cell.length_a   1.000
_cell.length_b   1.000
_cell.length_c   1.000
_cell.angle_alpha   90.00
_cell.angle_beta   90.00
_cell.angle_gamma   90.00
#
_symmetry.space_group_name_H-M   'P 1'
#
loop_
_entity.id
_entity.type
_entity.pdbx_description
1 polymer ?
#
loop_
_entity_poly.entity_id
_entity_poly.type
_entity_poly.pdbx_seq_one_letter_code
_entity_poly.pdbx_strand_id
1 'polypeptide(L)'
;HYLINGSTVGLISAILGCTHRGDTILMARNCHKSVYNAVFLNELRPVYLYPQLFSSGEKEEGDLNGPVTALQVDHALNDNPDIRAVVITSPTYDGVVSDVRSIAECVHRKGIPLILDEAHGAHFGFHPYFPDNGNDLGADIVIHSLHKTLPSLTQTALLHMNGSVADRERVHMYLDILQSSSPSYVLMASMDECVRLMEKKHKEIFGRYVDLLQRTREQLKNMEHLSLWESTAYDRSKILISTAGYTIQREEMKKYTGKQLYNSIRGKYLL
;
A
#
# COMPACT_ATOMS: atom_id res chain seq x y z
N HIS A 1 4.19 -4.82 17.81
CA HIS A 1 3.04 -4.22 17.10
C HIS A 1 2.53 -3.02 17.89
N TYR A 2 2.14 -1.96 17.20
CA TYR A 2 1.62 -0.72 17.79
C TYR A 2 0.27 -0.38 17.16
N LEU A 3 -0.70 -0.04 18.03
CA LEU A 3 -1.93 0.61 17.61
C LEU A 3 -1.61 2.06 17.30
N ILE A 4 -1.94 2.53 16.11
CA ILE A 4 -1.59 3.88 15.68
C ILE A 4 -2.80 4.65 15.15
N ASN A 5 -2.74 5.96 15.30
CA ASN A 5 -3.77 6.89 14.89
C ASN A 5 -3.61 7.26 13.40
N GLY A 6 -3.86 6.28 12.53
CA GLY A 6 -3.72 6.37 11.09
C GLY A 6 -2.33 6.00 10.58
N SER A 7 -2.28 5.44 9.37
CA SER A 7 -1.02 5.05 8.71
C SER A 7 -0.09 6.24 8.46
N THR A 8 -0.63 7.46 8.40
CA THR A 8 0.18 8.69 8.25
C THR A 8 1.20 8.85 9.35
N VAL A 9 0.77 8.72 10.62
CA VAL A 9 1.69 8.83 11.76
C VAL A 9 2.65 7.65 11.80
N GLY A 10 2.18 6.45 11.45
CA GLY A 10 3.04 5.27 11.38
C GLY A 10 4.17 5.43 10.37
N LEU A 11 3.88 5.90 9.15
CA LEU A 11 4.89 6.14 8.12
C LEU A 11 5.89 7.22 8.52
N ILE A 12 5.40 8.34 9.07
CA ILE A 12 6.29 9.41 9.54
C ILE A 12 7.19 8.89 10.65
N SER A 13 6.65 8.24 11.68
CA SER A 13 7.42 7.69 12.80
C SER A 13 8.44 6.64 12.37
N ALA A 14 8.06 5.75 11.44
CA ALA A 14 8.95 4.73 10.89
C ALA A 14 10.15 5.37 10.17
N ILE A 15 9.89 6.35 9.31
CA ILE A 15 10.94 7.02 8.54
C ILE A 15 11.87 7.82 9.46
N LEU A 16 11.31 8.62 10.37
CA LEU A 16 12.10 9.41 11.32
C LEU A 16 12.91 8.51 12.28
N GLY A 17 12.34 7.36 12.67
CA GLY A 17 13.02 6.38 13.50
C GLY A 17 14.19 5.67 12.80
N CYS A 18 14.06 5.43 11.49
CA CYS A 18 15.07 4.75 10.67
C CYS A 18 16.10 5.68 10.04
N THR A 19 15.96 7.01 10.17
CA THR A 19 16.83 7.99 9.54
C THR A 19 17.24 9.09 10.51
N HIS A 20 18.36 9.79 10.19
CA HIS A 20 18.75 11.03 10.85
C HIS A 20 18.52 12.21 9.89
N ARG A 21 18.54 13.41 10.45
CA ARG A 21 18.38 14.64 9.67
C ARG A 21 19.45 14.72 8.59
N GLY A 22 19.04 14.93 7.34
CA GLY A 22 19.92 15.04 6.20
C GLY A 22 20.37 13.71 5.58
N ASP A 23 19.93 12.58 6.10
CA ASP A 23 20.21 11.25 5.52
C ASP A 23 19.58 11.09 4.13
N THR A 24 20.10 10.13 3.37
CA THR A 24 19.55 9.72 2.08
C THR A 24 18.55 8.59 2.26
N ILE A 25 17.38 8.70 1.62
CA ILE A 25 16.31 7.70 1.63
C ILE A 25 15.96 7.27 0.21
N LEU A 26 15.79 5.97 -0.01
CA LEU A 26 15.25 5.43 -1.26
C LEU A 26 13.74 5.27 -1.14
N MET A 27 12.97 5.88 -2.03
CA MET A 27 11.52 5.83 -1.98
C MET A 27 10.86 5.70 -3.34
N ALA A 28 9.76 4.94 -3.42
CA ALA A 28 8.96 4.90 -4.63
C ALA A 28 8.31 6.27 -4.92
N ARG A 29 8.35 6.73 -6.18
CA ARG A 29 7.82 8.05 -6.56
C ARG A 29 6.32 8.17 -6.32
N ASN A 30 5.59 7.07 -6.35
CA ASN A 30 4.15 6.97 -6.10
C ASN A 30 3.78 6.73 -4.63
N CYS A 31 4.69 6.94 -3.67
CA CYS A 31 4.40 6.88 -2.25
C CYS A 31 3.32 7.87 -1.83
N HIS A 32 2.61 7.52 -0.75
CA HIS A 32 1.66 8.42 -0.11
C HIS A 32 2.34 9.71 0.37
N LYS A 33 1.60 10.82 0.40
CA LYS A 33 2.09 12.15 0.85
C LYS A 33 2.77 12.15 2.23
N SER A 34 2.42 11.23 3.11
CA SER A 34 3.06 11.10 4.44
C SER A 34 4.55 10.78 4.36
N VAL A 35 4.99 10.04 3.33
CA VAL A 35 6.42 9.79 3.09
C VAL A 35 7.14 11.09 2.72
N TYR A 36 6.55 11.90 1.84
CA TYR A 36 7.07 13.23 1.49
C TYR A 36 7.09 14.18 2.68
N ASN A 37 6.08 14.10 3.56
CA ASN A 37 6.07 14.88 4.80
C ASN A 37 7.23 14.49 5.72
N ALA A 38 7.54 13.19 5.85
CA ALA A 38 8.70 12.73 6.63
C ALA A 38 10.03 13.21 6.02
N VAL A 39 10.15 13.16 4.68
CA VAL A 39 11.31 13.71 3.96
C VAL A 39 11.50 15.19 4.29
N PHE A 40 10.42 15.98 4.27
CA PHE A 40 10.45 17.39 4.62
C PHE A 40 10.84 17.63 6.09
N LEU A 41 10.20 16.89 7.02
CA LEU A 41 10.41 17.07 8.47
C LEU A 41 11.86 16.75 8.88
N ASN A 42 12.45 15.75 8.28
CA ASN A 42 13.82 15.30 8.62
C ASN A 42 14.87 15.80 7.62
N GLU A 43 14.50 16.71 6.72
CA GLU A 43 15.39 17.29 5.68
C GLU A 43 16.15 16.20 4.90
N LEU A 44 15.46 15.07 4.60
CA LEU A 44 16.08 13.92 3.92
C LEU A 44 16.37 14.24 2.45
N ARG A 45 17.37 13.56 1.89
CA ARG A 45 17.69 13.57 0.46
C ARG A 45 17.03 12.37 -0.21
N PRO A 46 15.92 12.56 -0.96
CA PRO A 46 15.22 11.45 -1.58
C PRO A 46 15.91 11.00 -2.88
N VAL A 47 16.17 9.70 -3.00
CA VAL A 47 16.42 9.00 -4.25
C VAL A 47 15.12 8.31 -4.66
N TYR A 48 14.69 8.49 -5.91
CA TYR A 48 13.39 8.02 -6.36
C TYR A 48 13.47 6.74 -7.18
N LEU A 49 12.63 5.77 -6.83
CA LEU A 49 12.28 4.64 -7.70
C LEU A 49 11.05 5.04 -8.51
N TYR A 50 11.16 4.98 -9.83
CA TYR A 50 10.06 5.25 -10.75
C TYR A 50 9.43 3.91 -11.15
N PRO A 51 8.19 3.61 -10.69
CA PRO A 51 7.48 2.42 -11.13
C PRO A 51 7.34 2.41 -12.65
N GLN A 52 7.46 1.24 -13.26
CA GLN A 52 7.15 1.11 -14.69
C GLN A 52 5.65 1.37 -14.88
N LEU A 53 5.29 2.00 -15.99
CA LEU A 53 3.88 2.16 -16.33
C LEU A 53 3.39 0.91 -17.05
N PHE A 54 2.23 0.39 -16.66
CA PHE A 54 1.53 -0.62 -17.44
C PHE A 54 0.89 0.06 -18.65
N SER A 55 1.35 -0.26 -19.87
CA SER A 55 0.66 0.12 -21.09
C SER A 55 -0.40 -0.92 -21.44
N SER A 56 -1.62 -0.48 -21.66
CA SER A 56 -2.73 -1.34 -22.09
C SER A 56 -2.74 -1.48 -23.63
N GLY A 57 -1.72 -2.15 -24.23
CA GLY A 57 -1.68 -2.40 -25.68
C GLY A 57 -1.46 -1.12 -26.53
N GLU A 58 -1.65 -1.19 -27.85
CA GLU A 58 -1.23 -0.28 -28.91
C GLU A 58 -1.47 1.26 -28.78
N LYS A 59 -1.95 1.76 -27.64
CA LYS A 59 -2.06 3.19 -27.36
C LYS A 59 -1.28 3.53 -26.10
N GLU A 60 -0.41 4.52 -26.20
CA GLU A 60 0.54 5.06 -25.20
C GLU A 60 -0.10 5.62 -23.89
N GLU A 61 -1.21 5.11 -23.45
CA GLU A 61 -1.96 5.69 -22.34
C GLU A 61 -2.20 4.69 -21.18
N GLY A 62 -1.13 4.15 -20.63
CA GLY A 62 -1.18 3.39 -19.40
C GLY A 62 -0.87 4.28 -18.20
N ASP A 63 -1.88 4.79 -17.52
CA ASP A 63 -1.72 5.65 -16.35
C ASP A 63 -1.55 4.84 -15.03
N LEU A 64 -1.41 3.52 -15.11
CA LEU A 64 -1.23 2.66 -13.95
C LEU A 64 0.25 2.49 -13.62
N ASN A 65 0.61 2.86 -12.39
CA ASN A 65 1.92 2.54 -11.87
C ASN A 65 2.08 1.03 -11.67
N GLY A 66 3.06 0.45 -12.32
CA GLY A 66 3.46 -0.94 -12.13
C GLY A 66 4.20 -1.18 -10.81
N PRO A 67 4.68 -2.41 -10.58
CA PRO A 67 5.44 -2.74 -9.38
C PRO A 67 6.81 -2.07 -9.37
N VAL A 68 7.33 -1.82 -8.17
CA VAL A 68 8.75 -1.61 -7.95
C VAL A 68 9.44 -2.98 -8.02
N THR A 69 10.55 -3.10 -8.73
CA THR A 69 11.27 -4.35 -8.88
C THR A 69 12.51 -4.41 -7.99
N ALA A 70 12.89 -5.62 -7.55
CA ALA A 70 14.13 -5.82 -6.79
C ALA A 70 15.38 -5.35 -7.55
N LEU A 71 15.40 -5.48 -8.89
CA LEU A 71 16.49 -5.00 -9.73
C LEU A 71 16.64 -3.47 -9.67
N GLN A 72 15.52 -2.72 -9.73
CA GLN A 72 15.55 -1.26 -9.57
C GLN A 72 16.09 -0.85 -8.19
N VAL A 73 15.67 -1.56 -7.14
CA VAL A 73 16.14 -1.32 -5.76
C VAL A 73 17.64 -1.62 -5.66
N ASP A 74 18.09 -2.76 -6.18
CA ASP A 74 19.51 -3.16 -6.13
C ASP A 74 20.41 -2.15 -6.86
N HIS A 75 20.03 -1.72 -8.07
CA HIS A 75 20.77 -0.69 -8.81
C HIS A 75 20.82 0.63 -8.02
N ALA A 76 19.69 1.11 -7.51
CA ALA A 76 19.65 2.37 -6.76
C ALA A 76 20.52 2.31 -5.48
N LEU A 77 20.54 1.17 -4.78
CA LEU A 77 21.36 0.96 -3.59
C LEU A 77 22.86 0.85 -3.91
N ASN A 78 23.22 0.33 -5.08
CA ASN A 78 24.62 0.26 -5.52
C ASN A 78 25.12 1.63 -5.95
N ASP A 79 24.30 2.42 -6.65
CA ASP A 79 24.63 3.76 -7.11
C ASP A 79 24.66 4.80 -5.97
N ASN A 80 23.97 4.53 -4.85
CA ASN A 80 23.83 5.44 -3.72
C ASN A 80 24.10 4.71 -2.39
N PRO A 81 25.36 4.45 -2.02
CA PRO A 81 25.72 3.66 -0.83
C PRO A 81 25.43 4.35 0.50
N ASP A 82 25.06 5.63 0.50
CA ASP A 82 24.68 6.43 1.66
C ASP A 82 23.19 6.34 2.02
N ILE A 83 22.38 5.57 1.27
CA ILE A 83 20.97 5.31 1.60
C ILE A 83 20.88 4.60 2.96
N ARG A 84 19.98 5.09 3.83
CA ARG A 84 19.76 4.60 5.20
C ARG A 84 18.46 3.81 5.39
N ALA A 85 17.48 4.00 4.52
CA ALA A 85 16.22 3.28 4.57
C ALA A 85 15.59 3.20 3.18
N VAL A 86 14.76 2.19 2.96
CA VAL A 86 13.95 2.03 1.73
C VAL A 86 12.48 2.08 2.10
N VAL A 87 11.69 2.84 1.34
CA VAL A 87 10.23 2.94 1.50
C VAL A 87 9.55 2.61 0.18
N ILE A 88 8.67 1.61 0.19
CA ILE A 88 7.81 1.28 -0.95
C ILE A 88 6.35 1.18 -0.51
N THR A 89 5.43 1.35 -1.48
CA THR A 89 4.00 1.14 -1.28
C THR A 89 3.58 -0.12 -2.05
N SER A 90 3.12 -1.13 -1.33
CA SER A 90 2.59 -2.37 -1.91
C SER A 90 1.54 -2.98 -0.96
N PRO A 91 0.28 -3.16 -1.43
CA PRO A 91 -0.19 -2.81 -2.76
C PRO A 91 -0.32 -1.31 -2.96
N THR A 92 -0.30 -0.89 -4.23
CA THR A 92 -0.70 0.49 -4.58
C THR A 92 -2.20 0.69 -4.35
N TYR A 93 -2.69 1.94 -4.45
CA TYR A 93 -4.12 2.22 -4.38
C TYR A 93 -4.93 1.41 -5.41
N ASP A 94 -4.38 1.25 -6.59
CA ASP A 94 -5.00 0.52 -7.70
C ASP A 94 -4.89 -1.00 -7.55
N GLY A 95 -4.09 -1.50 -6.62
CA GLY A 95 -3.95 -2.93 -6.29
C GLY A 95 -2.68 -3.59 -6.84
N VAL A 96 -1.76 -2.85 -7.43
CA VAL A 96 -0.50 -3.43 -7.94
C VAL A 96 0.42 -3.82 -6.79
N VAL A 97 0.95 -5.03 -6.83
CA VAL A 97 1.80 -5.63 -5.79
C VAL A 97 3.23 -5.76 -6.29
N SER A 98 4.19 -5.38 -5.47
CA SER A 98 5.63 -5.59 -5.71
C SER A 98 6.11 -6.90 -5.09
N ASP A 99 7.19 -7.48 -5.61
CA ASP A 99 7.85 -8.64 -4.98
C ASP A 99 8.62 -8.19 -3.73
N VAL A 100 7.88 -8.05 -2.63
CA VAL A 100 8.41 -7.56 -1.34
C VAL A 100 9.53 -8.44 -0.81
N ARG A 101 9.45 -9.77 -1.00
CA ARG A 101 10.48 -10.71 -0.53
C ARG A 101 11.83 -10.44 -1.19
N SER A 102 11.85 -10.42 -2.52
CA SER A 102 13.10 -10.14 -3.26
C SER A 102 13.63 -8.74 -2.99
N ILE A 103 12.77 -7.76 -2.76
CA ILE A 103 13.16 -6.40 -2.37
C ILE A 103 13.78 -6.40 -0.98
N ALA A 104 13.17 -7.07 0.01
CA ALA A 104 13.70 -7.18 1.37
C ALA A 104 15.09 -7.83 1.38
N GLU A 105 15.29 -8.91 0.61
CA GLU A 105 16.60 -9.55 0.45
C GLU A 105 17.66 -8.59 -0.10
N CYS A 106 17.32 -7.76 -1.09
CA CYS A 106 18.23 -6.75 -1.63
C CYS A 106 18.61 -5.70 -0.58
N VAL A 107 17.62 -5.20 0.15
CA VAL A 107 17.78 -4.16 1.16
C VAL A 107 18.60 -4.66 2.34
N HIS A 108 18.33 -5.89 2.81
CA HIS A 108 19.04 -6.50 3.92
C HIS A 108 20.50 -6.81 3.61
N ARG A 109 20.88 -7.09 2.35
CA ARG A 109 22.31 -7.21 1.96
C ARG A 109 23.10 -5.93 2.23
N LYS A 110 22.43 -4.78 2.32
CA LYS A 110 23.05 -3.49 2.68
C LYS A 110 22.94 -3.17 4.17
N GLY A 111 22.29 -4.01 4.98
CA GLY A 111 22.10 -3.81 6.42
C GLY A 111 21.20 -2.64 6.78
N ILE A 112 20.27 -2.25 5.89
CA ILE A 112 19.32 -1.14 6.10
C ILE A 112 17.88 -1.65 6.12
N PRO A 113 16.94 -0.92 6.76
CA PRO A 113 15.56 -1.36 6.89
C PRO A 113 14.70 -1.11 5.63
N LEU A 114 13.77 -2.05 5.39
CA LEU A 114 12.66 -1.91 4.45
C LEU A 114 11.39 -1.51 5.20
N ILE A 115 10.86 -0.33 4.89
CA ILE A 115 9.57 0.18 5.36
C ILE A 115 8.53 -0.06 4.26
N LEU A 116 7.51 -0.86 4.56
CA LEU A 116 6.43 -1.19 3.65
C LEU A 116 5.15 -0.46 4.03
N ASP A 117 4.70 0.44 3.16
CA ASP A 117 3.35 0.98 3.22
C ASP A 117 2.38 -0.04 2.61
N GLU A 118 1.83 -0.89 3.45
CA GLU A 118 0.81 -1.89 3.12
C GLU A 118 -0.59 -1.44 3.59
N ALA A 119 -0.82 -0.12 3.59
CA ALA A 119 -2.07 0.45 4.08
C ALA A 119 -3.31 -0.06 3.34
N HIS A 120 -3.18 -0.50 2.09
CA HIS A 120 -4.25 -1.11 1.31
C HIS A 120 -4.27 -2.64 1.34
N GLY A 121 -3.34 -3.28 2.07
CA GLY A 121 -3.14 -4.73 2.14
C GLY A 121 -3.43 -5.35 3.51
N ALA A 122 -4.17 -4.69 4.42
CA ALA A 122 -4.43 -5.25 5.77
C ALA A 122 -5.17 -6.60 5.75
N HIS A 123 -5.78 -7.00 4.64
CA HIS A 123 -6.43 -8.29 4.43
C HIS A 123 -5.51 -9.37 3.85
N PHE A 124 -4.27 -9.05 3.53
CA PHE A 124 -3.30 -10.00 2.97
C PHE A 124 -2.98 -11.11 3.97
N GLY A 125 -2.76 -12.33 3.46
CA GLY A 125 -2.50 -13.50 4.27
C GLY A 125 -3.73 -14.17 4.89
N PHE A 126 -4.92 -13.53 4.89
CA PHE A 126 -6.13 -14.16 5.44
C PHE A 126 -6.80 -15.19 4.54
N HIS A 127 -6.49 -15.19 3.25
CA HIS A 127 -7.00 -16.17 2.29
C HIS A 127 -6.04 -16.36 1.10
N PRO A 128 -5.82 -17.58 0.56
CA PRO A 128 -4.87 -17.83 -0.53
C PRO A 128 -5.19 -17.11 -1.86
N TYR A 129 -6.36 -16.54 -1.98
CA TYR A 129 -6.77 -15.75 -3.14
C TYR A 129 -6.07 -14.37 -3.19
N PHE A 130 -5.61 -13.89 -2.05
CA PHE A 130 -4.91 -12.61 -1.89
C PHE A 130 -3.41 -12.84 -1.73
N PRO A 131 -2.58 -11.80 -1.96
CA PRO A 131 -1.15 -11.87 -1.71
C PRO A 131 -0.79 -12.22 -0.26
N ASP A 132 0.45 -12.66 -0.07
CA ASP A 132 1.03 -12.83 1.27
C ASP A 132 1.24 -11.47 1.95
N ASN A 133 1.23 -11.48 3.27
CA ASN A 133 1.41 -10.29 4.11
C ASN A 133 2.88 -9.87 4.18
N GLY A 134 3.14 -8.58 4.13
CA GLY A 134 4.50 -8.03 4.17
C GLY A 134 5.32 -8.43 5.40
N ASN A 135 4.66 -8.76 6.52
CA ASN A 135 5.35 -9.28 7.72
C ASN A 135 6.00 -10.65 7.46
N ASP A 136 5.39 -11.49 6.61
CA ASP A 136 5.90 -12.82 6.25
C ASP A 136 6.88 -12.77 5.06
N LEU A 137 6.95 -11.61 4.39
CA LEU A 137 7.80 -11.38 3.24
C LEU A 137 9.12 -10.70 3.57
N GLY A 138 9.37 -10.40 4.85
CA GLY A 138 10.65 -9.89 5.32
C GLY A 138 10.76 -8.36 5.42
N ALA A 139 9.67 -7.61 5.28
CA ALA A 139 9.72 -6.17 5.56
C ALA A 139 9.95 -5.91 7.06
N ASP A 140 10.83 -4.96 7.39
CA ASP A 140 11.20 -4.65 8.78
C ASP A 140 10.12 -3.84 9.49
N ILE A 141 9.46 -2.95 8.76
CA ILE A 141 8.30 -2.20 9.26
C ILE A 141 7.18 -2.31 8.25
N VAL A 142 6.00 -2.75 8.71
CA VAL A 142 4.79 -2.86 7.88
C VAL A 142 3.69 -2.01 8.50
N ILE A 143 3.03 -1.20 7.68
CA ILE A 143 1.97 -0.30 8.12
C ILE A 143 0.65 -0.67 7.43
N HIS A 144 -0.36 -1.01 8.24
CA HIS A 144 -1.70 -1.36 7.79
C HIS A 144 -2.73 -0.29 8.18
N SER A 145 -3.57 0.15 7.26
CA SER A 145 -4.82 0.85 7.59
C SER A 145 -5.94 -0.18 7.71
N LEU A 146 -6.37 -0.51 8.92
CA LEU A 146 -7.41 -1.51 9.12
C LEU A 146 -8.72 -1.10 8.44
N HIS A 147 -9.10 0.17 8.57
CA HIS A 147 -10.33 0.74 8.05
C HIS A 147 -10.48 0.71 6.52
N LYS A 148 -9.41 0.46 5.77
CA LYS A 148 -9.48 0.43 4.30
C LYS A 148 -9.97 -0.90 3.74
N THR A 149 -9.61 -2.00 4.38
CA THR A 149 -9.86 -3.35 3.85
C THR A 149 -10.37 -4.35 4.89
N LEU A 150 -10.45 -3.95 6.15
CA LEU A 150 -11.00 -4.73 7.26
C LEU A 150 -12.10 -3.96 7.99
N PRO A 151 -12.99 -4.63 8.74
CA PRO A 151 -14.13 -4.01 9.42
C PRO A 151 -13.68 -3.28 10.69
N SER A 152 -13.11 -2.11 10.52
CA SER A 152 -12.68 -1.22 11.61
C SER A 152 -13.03 0.23 11.30
N LEU A 153 -13.17 1.06 12.32
CA LEU A 153 -13.53 2.46 12.16
C LEU A 153 -12.42 3.23 11.42
N THR A 154 -12.81 4.27 10.68
CA THR A 154 -11.87 5.17 10.00
C THR A 154 -10.80 5.68 10.95
N GLN A 155 -9.58 5.79 10.49
CA GLN A 155 -8.39 6.21 11.22
C GLN A 155 -7.64 5.06 11.95
N THR A 156 -8.28 3.90 12.16
CA THR A 156 -7.61 2.75 12.77
C THR A 156 -6.49 2.20 11.89
N ALA A 157 -5.32 1.99 12.47
CA ALA A 157 -4.16 1.47 11.78
C ALA A 157 -3.21 0.72 12.73
N LEU A 158 -2.35 -0.12 12.17
CA LEU A 158 -1.31 -0.86 12.88
C LEU A 158 0.06 -0.58 12.26
N LEU A 159 1.06 -0.50 13.12
CA LEU A 159 2.47 -0.56 12.74
C LEU A 159 3.07 -1.84 13.33
N HIS A 160 3.66 -2.64 12.48
CA HIS A 160 4.37 -3.86 12.85
C HIS A 160 5.87 -3.63 12.68
N MET A 161 6.66 -4.08 13.65
CA MET A 161 8.11 -4.09 13.57
C MET A 161 8.60 -5.53 13.63
N ASN A 162 9.36 -5.93 12.65
CA ASN A 162 9.92 -7.27 12.48
C ASN A 162 11.45 -7.20 12.57
N GLY A 163 12.08 -8.32 12.90
CA GLY A 163 13.54 -8.39 12.92
C GLY A 163 14.21 -7.40 13.88
N SER A 164 15.46 -7.05 13.57
CA SER A 164 16.34 -6.20 14.39
C SER A 164 17.06 -5.10 13.59
N VAL A 165 16.76 -4.94 12.30
CA VAL A 165 17.47 -3.96 11.44
C VAL A 165 16.94 -2.54 11.71
N ALA A 166 15.63 -2.38 11.91
CA ALA A 166 15.04 -1.10 12.26
C ALA A 166 15.22 -0.80 13.76
N ASP A 167 15.60 0.44 14.07
CA ASP A 167 15.75 0.91 15.46
C ASP A 167 14.39 1.05 16.14
N ARG A 168 14.04 0.05 16.94
CA ARG A 168 12.76 -0.06 17.61
C ARG A 168 12.51 1.06 18.63
N GLU A 169 13.55 1.45 19.37
CA GLU A 169 13.44 2.48 20.41
C GLU A 169 13.20 3.86 19.77
N ARG A 170 13.89 4.17 18.69
CA ARG A 170 13.68 5.43 17.98
C ARG A 170 12.31 5.50 17.30
N VAL A 171 11.85 4.41 16.69
CA VAL A 171 10.49 4.38 16.11
C VAL A 171 9.45 4.59 17.21
N HIS A 172 9.59 3.94 18.36
CA HIS A 172 8.70 4.12 19.51
C HIS A 172 8.71 5.57 20.00
N MET A 173 9.88 6.17 20.17
CA MET A 173 10.01 7.58 20.56
C MET A 173 9.24 8.52 19.61
N TYR A 174 9.34 8.31 18.30
CA TYR A 174 8.59 9.14 17.35
C TYR A 174 7.08 8.85 17.37
N LEU A 175 6.65 7.62 17.66
CA LEU A 175 5.24 7.34 17.91
C LEU A 175 4.73 8.12 19.13
N ASP A 176 5.48 8.17 20.22
CA ASP A 176 5.11 8.93 21.42
C ASP A 176 5.05 10.45 21.15
N ILE A 177 5.95 10.97 20.33
CA ILE A 177 5.98 12.41 19.98
C ILE A 177 4.81 12.78 19.06
N LEU A 178 4.47 11.93 18.09
CA LEU A 178 3.54 12.26 17.02
C LEU A 178 2.10 11.80 17.26
N GLN A 179 1.87 10.93 18.23
CA GLN A 179 0.54 10.52 18.64
C GLN A 179 0.03 11.35 19.84
N SER A 180 -1.29 11.39 19.99
CA SER A 180 -1.91 11.99 21.18
C SER A 180 -1.63 11.13 22.41
N SER A 181 -1.30 11.77 23.54
CA SER A 181 -1.20 11.13 24.86
C SER A 181 -2.56 10.67 25.40
N SER A 182 -3.66 11.12 24.79
CA SER A 182 -5.03 10.75 25.14
C SER A 182 -5.61 9.85 24.03
N PRO A 183 -5.45 8.52 24.10
CA PRO A 183 -5.92 7.63 23.05
C PRO A 183 -7.45 7.56 22.99
N SER A 184 -7.99 7.40 21.78
CA SER A 184 -9.42 7.16 21.60
C SER A 184 -9.76 5.70 21.94
N TYR A 185 -10.42 5.48 23.08
CA TYR A 185 -10.87 4.15 23.45
C TYR A 185 -11.87 3.55 22.46
N VAL A 186 -12.67 4.38 21.77
CA VAL A 186 -13.60 3.94 20.73
C VAL A 186 -12.83 3.33 19.54
N LEU A 187 -11.76 3.99 19.10
CA LEU A 187 -10.91 3.47 18.02
C LEU A 187 -10.15 2.21 18.47
N MET A 188 -9.64 2.19 19.72
CA MET A 188 -8.97 1.01 20.26
C MET A 188 -9.91 -0.20 20.34
N ALA A 189 -11.13 -0.01 20.86
CA ALA A 189 -12.15 -1.06 20.89
C ALA A 189 -12.53 -1.56 19.48
N SER A 190 -12.58 -0.66 18.51
CA SER A 190 -12.84 -1.05 17.11
C SER A 190 -11.69 -1.88 16.52
N MET A 191 -10.44 -1.57 16.85
CA MET A 191 -9.28 -2.36 16.41
C MET A 191 -9.28 -3.73 17.07
N ASP A 192 -9.54 -3.79 18.38
CA ASP A 192 -9.63 -5.05 19.15
C ASP A 192 -10.73 -5.96 18.60
N GLU A 193 -11.92 -5.41 18.37
CA GLU A 193 -13.04 -6.17 17.80
C GLU A 193 -12.74 -6.64 16.37
N CYS A 194 -12.08 -5.82 15.57
CA CYS A 194 -11.62 -6.22 14.23
C CYS A 194 -10.67 -7.41 14.28
N VAL A 195 -9.65 -7.36 15.15
CA VAL A 195 -8.70 -8.46 15.35
C VAL A 195 -9.42 -9.72 15.83
N ARG A 196 -10.29 -9.58 16.86
CA ARG A 196 -11.09 -10.68 17.39
C ARG A 196 -11.97 -11.34 16.33
N LEU A 197 -12.56 -10.54 15.46
CA LEU A 197 -13.39 -11.04 14.35
C LEU A 197 -12.54 -11.80 13.33
N MET A 198 -11.38 -11.26 12.97
CA MET A 198 -10.46 -11.91 12.03
C MET A 198 -9.92 -13.21 12.61
N GLU A 199 -9.50 -13.22 13.86
CA GLU A 199 -9.02 -14.44 14.53
C GLU A 199 -10.05 -15.57 14.48
N LYS A 200 -11.32 -15.27 14.78
CA LYS A 200 -12.38 -16.28 14.89
C LYS A 200 -13.05 -16.65 13.57
N LYS A 201 -13.17 -15.73 12.62
CA LYS A 201 -14.07 -15.86 11.46
C LYS A 201 -13.45 -15.54 10.10
N HIS A 202 -12.14 -15.28 10.01
CA HIS A 202 -11.53 -14.90 8.73
C HIS A 202 -11.82 -15.91 7.61
N LYS A 203 -11.73 -17.21 7.87
CA LYS A 203 -11.99 -18.25 6.86
C LYS A 203 -13.41 -18.17 6.28
N GLU A 204 -14.42 -17.99 7.13
CA GLU A 204 -15.80 -17.86 6.72
C GLU A 204 -16.04 -16.56 5.94
N ILE A 205 -15.56 -15.43 6.50
CA ILE A 205 -15.75 -14.10 5.91
C ILE A 205 -15.07 -14.00 4.56
N PHE A 206 -13.78 -14.35 4.50
CA PHE A 206 -13.03 -14.25 3.26
C PHE A 206 -13.42 -15.32 2.24
N GLY A 207 -13.85 -16.51 2.66
CA GLY A 207 -14.41 -17.50 1.74
C GLY A 207 -15.63 -16.94 0.98
N ARG A 208 -16.62 -16.38 1.71
CA ARG A 208 -17.79 -15.74 1.10
C ARG A 208 -17.43 -14.53 0.21
N TYR A 209 -16.47 -13.73 0.66
CA TYR A 209 -16.00 -12.57 -0.09
C TYR A 209 -15.33 -12.97 -1.40
N VAL A 210 -14.47 -13.98 -1.37
CA VAL A 210 -13.79 -14.51 -2.56
C VAL A 210 -14.79 -15.10 -3.56
N ASP A 211 -15.77 -15.86 -3.09
CA ASP A 211 -16.85 -16.39 -3.95
C ASP A 211 -17.62 -15.25 -4.64
N LEU A 212 -17.90 -14.17 -3.92
CA LEU A 212 -18.54 -12.99 -4.49
C LEU A 212 -17.65 -12.31 -5.53
N LEU A 213 -16.37 -12.10 -5.21
CA LEU A 213 -15.40 -11.49 -6.13
C LEU A 213 -15.25 -12.30 -7.42
N GLN A 214 -15.13 -13.62 -7.33
CA GLN A 214 -14.99 -14.47 -8.50
C GLN A 214 -16.22 -14.40 -9.40
N ARG A 215 -17.42 -14.49 -8.84
CA ARG A 215 -18.70 -14.35 -9.59
C ARG A 215 -18.81 -12.97 -10.23
N THR A 216 -18.47 -11.92 -9.50
CA THR A 216 -18.51 -10.55 -10.03
C THR A 216 -17.54 -10.37 -11.18
N ARG A 217 -16.28 -10.84 -11.03
CA ARG A 217 -15.27 -10.77 -12.09
C ARG A 217 -15.69 -11.53 -13.34
N GLU A 218 -16.31 -12.70 -13.19
CA GLU A 218 -16.81 -13.48 -14.33
C GLU A 218 -17.92 -12.75 -15.08
N GLN A 219 -18.84 -12.07 -14.35
CA GLN A 219 -19.87 -11.23 -14.98
C GLN A 219 -19.27 -10.03 -15.71
N LEU A 220 -18.24 -9.41 -15.13
CA LEU A 220 -17.58 -8.23 -15.73
C LEU A 220 -16.78 -8.56 -17.01
N LYS A 221 -16.35 -9.81 -17.22
CA LYS A 221 -15.70 -10.24 -18.46
C LYS A 221 -16.59 -10.14 -19.70
N ASN A 222 -17.91 -10.16 -19.51
CA ASN A 222 -18.89 -10.11 -20.60
C ASN A 222 -19.34 -8.70 -20.98
N MET A 223 -18.66 -7.66 -20.48
CA MET A 223 -18.95 -6.27 -20.83
C MET A 223 -18.52 -5.97 -22.27
N GLU A 224 -19.36 -5.28 -23.06
CA GLU A 224 -19.08 -4.99 -24.48
C GLU A 224 -18.08 -3.83 -24.67
N HIS A 225 -18.19 -2.79 -23.84
CA HIS A 225 -17.45 -1.54 -24.01
C HIS A 225 -16.45 -1.26 -22.89
N LEU A 226 -16.46 -2.04 -21.85
CA LEU A 226 -15.60 -1.93 -20.68
C LEU A 226 -14.82 -3.24 -20.54
N SER A 227 -13.60 -3.17 -20.09
CA SER A 227 -12.80 -4.36 -19.84
C SER A 227 -12.28 -4.40 -18.40
N LEU A 228 -12.32 -5.58 -17.80
CA LEU A 228 -11.69 -5.81 -16.52
C LEU A 228 -10.17 -5.86 -16.71
N TRP A 229 -9.46 -4.99 -16.00
CA TRP A 229 -8.01 -5.06 -15.99
C TRP A 229 -7.53 -6.14 -15.02
N GLU A 230 -6.61 -6.98 -15.44
CA GLU A 230 -6.02 -8.05 -14.63
C GLU A 230 -4.50 -8.13 -14.84
N SER A 231 -3.79 -8.49 -13.79
CA SER A 231 -2.34 -8.77 -13.80
C SER A 231 -2.02 -9.89 -12.81
N THR A 232 -0.86 -10.49 -12.96
CA THR A 232 -0.36 -11.53 -12.03
C THR A 232 0.11 -10.92 -10.71
N ALA A 233 0.70 -9.71 -10.74
CA ALA A 233 1.17 -8.98 -9.56
C ALA A 233 0.08 -8.00 -9.08
N TYR A 234 -1.03 -8.54 -8.55
CA TYR A 234 -2.23 -7.75 -8.32
C TYR A 234 -3.07 -8.27 -7.14
N ASP A 235 -3.55 -7.33 -6.34
CA ASP A 235 -4.57 -7.58 -5.33
C ASP A 235 -5.95 -7.73 -5.98
N ARG A 236 -6.42 -8.95 -6.09
CA ARG A 236 -7.71 -9.29 -6.72
C ARG A 236 -8.95 -8.80 -5.95
N SER A 237 -8.78 -8.23 -4.76
CA SER A 237 -9.87 -7.53 -4.07
C SER A 237 -10.28 -6.24 -4.80
N LYS A 238 -9.36 -5.66 -5.57
CA LYS A 238 -9.62 -4.49 -6.40
C LYS A 238 -10.26 -4.87 -7.72
N ILE A 239 -11.32 -4.17 -8.10
CA ILE A 239 -11.97 -4.31 -9.41
C ILE A 239 -11.62 -3.06 -10.22
N LEU A 240 -10.72 -3.22 -11.16
CA LEU A 240 -10.23 -2.15 -12.02
C LEU A 240 -10.86 -2.31 -13.40
N ILE A 241 -11.61 -1.30 -13.83
CA ILE A 241 -12.34 -1.33 -15.09
C ILE A 241 -11.71 -0.32 -16.05
N SER A 242 -11.21 -0.80 -17.18
CA SER A 242 -10.74 0.04 -18.27
C SER A 242 -11.93 0.55 -19.08
N THR A 243 -11.96 1.86 -19.32
CA THR A 243 -12.94 2.54 -20.17
C THR A 243 -12.38 2.85 -21.55
N ALA A 244 -11.26 2.23 -21.95
CA ALA A 244 -10.56 2.51 -23.21
C ALA A 244 -11.43 2.29 -24.47
N GLY A 245 -12.45 1.41 -24.38
CA GLY A 245 -13.43 1.19 -25.45
C GLY A 245 -14.56 2.22 -25.52
N TYR A 246 -14.63 3.15 -24.57
CA TYR A 246 -15.70 4.14 -24.49
C TYR A 246 -15.21 5.50 -25.02
N THR A 247 -15.94 6.05 -25.98
CA THR A 247 -15.63 7.38 -26.55
C THR A 247 -16.32 8.54 -25.82
N ILE A 248 -17.05 8.25 -24.73
CA ILE A 248 -17.74 9.28 -23.94
C ILE A 248 -16.73 10.22 -23.29
N GLN A 249 -16.86 11.50 -23.58
CA GLN A 249 -16.03 12.52 -22.95
C GLN A 249 -16.32 12.57 -21.43
N ARG A 250 -15.30 12.90 -20.65
CA ARG A 250 -15.36 12.97 -19.18
C ARG A 250 -16.54 13.80 -18.65
N GLU A 251 -16.95 14.85 -19.38
CA GLU A 251 -18.09 15.69 -19.02
C GLU A 251 -19.44 15.00 -19.21
N GLU A 252 -19.57 14.10 -20.17
CA GLU A 252 -20.78 13.32 -20.40
C GLU A 252 -20.94 12.21 -19.38
N MET A 253 -19.84 11.58 -18.96
CA MET A 253 -19.86 10.58 -17.88
C MET A 253 -20.37 11.17 -16.56
N LYS A 254 -20.11 12.46 -16.27
CA LYS A 254 -20.65 13.15 -15.10
C LYS A 254 -22.18 13.15 -15.04
N LYS A 255 -22.85 13.16 -16.20
CA LYS A 255 -24.31 13.19 -16.29
C LYS A 255 -24.94 11.84 -15.96
N TYR A 256 -24.25 10.73 -16.24
CA TYR A 256 -24.79 9.38 -16.15
C TYR A 256 -24.43 8.65 -14.86
N THR A 257 -23.33 8.99 -14.22
CA THR A 257 -22.76 8.19 -13.12
C THR A 257 -22.81 8.86 -11.75
N GLY A 258 -23.30 10.11 -11.69
CA GLY A 258 -23.34 10.86 -10.43
C GLY A 258 -21.97 11.24 -9.87
N LYS A 259 -21.99 12.16 -8.90
CA LYS A 259 -20.80 12.82 -8.35
C LYS A 259 -19.79 11.87 -7.67
N GLN A 260 -20.25 10.75 -7.13
CA GLN A 260 -19.39 9.78 -6.43
C GLN A 260 -18.55 8.93 -7.40
N LEU A 261 -19.14 8.45 -8.47
CA LEU A 261 -18.44 7.66 -9.47
C LEU A 261 -17.42 8.53 -10.24
N TYR A 262 -17.76 9.80 -10.48
CA TYR A 262 -16.87 10.76 -11.11
C TYR A 262 -15.56 10.94 -10.33
N ASN A 263 -15.61 10.99 -9.01
CA ASN A 263 -14.41 11.14 -8.16
C ASN A 263 -13.53 9.87 -8.15
N SER A 264 -14.08 8.74 -8.55
CA SER A 264 -13.38 7.44 -8.65
C SER A 264 -12.77 7.20 -10.02
N ILE A 265 -13.08 8.04 -11.03
CA ILE A 265 -12.52 7.91 -12.37
C ILE A 265 -11.15 8.61 -12.39
N ARG A 266 -10.09 7.85 -12.60
CA ARG A 266 -8.75 8.36 -12.89
C ARG A 266 -8.36 7.91 -14.28
N GLY A 267 -8.23 8.87 -15.22
CA GLY A 267 -7.87 8.55 -16.60
C GLY A 267 -8.89 7.61 -17.26
N LYS A 268 -8.48 6.47 -17.71
CA LYS A 268 -9.27 5.44 -18.38
C LYS A 268 -9.82 4.35 -17.46
N TYR A 269 -9.58 4.43 -16.14
CA TYR A 269 -9.94 3.37 -15.19
C TYR A 269 -10.95 3.85 -14.16
N LEU A 270 -11.89 2.96 -13.84
CA LEU A 270 -12.86 3.06 -12.76
C LEU A 270 -12.42 2.12 -11.63
N LEU A 271 -12.37 2.62 -10.42
CA LEU A 271 -12.05 1.86 -9.20
C LEU A 271 -13.32 1.40 -8.49
#